data_d3e02633cf36dd69854979171dc391e2
#
_entry.id   d3e02633cf36dd69854979171dc391e2
#
_cell.length_a   1.000
_cell.length_b   1.000
_cell.length_c   1.000
_cell.angle_alpha   90.00
_cell.angle_beta   90.00
_cell.angle_gamma   90.00
#
_symmetry.space_group_name_H-M   'P 1'
#
loop_
_entity.id
_entity.type
_entity.pdbx_description
1 polymer ?
#
loop_
_entity_poly.entity_id
_entity_poly.type
_entity_poly.pdbx_seq_one_letter_code
_entity_poly.pdbx_strand_id
1 'polypeptide(L)'
;MQGLIFDFDGLIVDTELPAFQTWQEIYQAYGCALPLSTYATCIGSPGSFDPHAYLEAQLGRLLDREEIRLRRQQRYLELTEEQSPLPGVQDYITEAKRLGLKLGLASSSPRDWVVDHLSQFRLREHFDSIKCADEAIRTKPDPELYQLVLDALDLRADQAIALEDSPNGVLAAKRARIFCVAVPNAVTRHLSLDQADFCLVSLADLPLAQLLAQVRSNGKG
;
A
#
# COMPACT_ATOMS: atom_id res chain seq x y z
N MET A 1 -9.03 20.66 -3.54
CA MET A 1 -8.44 19.38 -3.99
C MET A 1 -8.93 19.10 -5.39
N GLN A 2 -8.04 18.66 -6.28
CA GLN A 2 -8.31 18.38 -7.69
C GLN A 2 -7.95 16.94 -8.07
N GLY A 3 -7.23 16.21 -7.21
CA GLY A 3 -6.90 14.81 -7.44
C GLY A 3 -6.75 13.98 -6.18
N LEU A 4 -6.90 12.65 -6.35
CA LEU A 4 -6.55 11.63 -5.38
C LEU A 4 -5.46 10.74 -5.98
N ILE A 5 -4.47 10.39 -5.17
CA ILE A 5 -3.41 9.46 -5.54
C ILE A 5 -3.45 8.28 -4.57
N PHE A 6 -3.77 7.11 -5.10
CA PHE A 6 -3.86 5.88 -4.32
C PHE A 6 -2.50 5.17 -4.31
N ASP A 7 -2.11 4.63 -3.18
CA ASP A 7 -1.26 3.46 -3.14
C ASP A 7 -2.04 2.24 -3.66
N PHE A 8 -1.35 1.10 -3.86
CA PHE A 8 -1.97 -0.12 -4.36
C PHE A 8 -1.98 -1.22 -3.30
N ASP A 9 -0.79 -1.70 -2.90
CA ASP A 9 -0.62 -2.86 -2.03
C ASP A 9 -0.97 -2.52 -0.57
N GLY A 10 -1.93 -3.24 0.00
CA GLY A 10 -2.41 -2.97 1.35
C GLY A 10 -3.45 -1.84 1.46
N LEU A 11 -3.70 -1.10 0.36
CA LEU A 11 -4.71 -0.03 0.29
C LEU A 11 -5.86 -0.35 -0.66
N ILE A 12 -5.58 -0.64 -1.94
CA ILE A 12 -6.62 -1.05 -2.89
C ILE A 12 -6.96 -2.51 -2.69
N VAL A 13 -5.97 -3.35 -2.50
CA VAL A 13 -6.09 -4.80 -2.24
C VAL A 13 -5.22 -5.18 -1.05
N ASP A 14 -5.68 -6.10 -0.22
CA ASP A 14 -4.90 -6.60 0.91
C ASP A 14 -3.85 -7.60 0.41
N THR A 15 -2.64 -7.14 0.21
CA THR A 15 -1.49 -7.97 -0.17
C THR A 15 -0.61 -8.34 1.03
N GLU A 16 -0.73 -7.59 2.12
CA GLU A 16 0.11 -7.73 3.31
C GLU A 16 -0.29 -8.93 4.18
N LEU A 17 -1.57 -9.15 4.40
CA LEU A 17 -2.04 -10.29 5.17
C LEU A 17 -1.74 -11.62 4.46
N PRO A 18 -1.99 -11.80 3.15
CA PRO A 18 -1.52 -12.97 2.40
C PRO A 18 -0.01 -13.19 2.48
N ALA A 19 0.80 -12.14 2.37
CA ALA A 19 2.25 -12.25 2.50
C ALA A 19 2.66 -12.76 3.89
N PHE A 20 2.04 -12.25 4.96
CA PHE A 20 2.24 -12.76 6.31
C PHE A 20 1.78 -14.22 6.46
N GLN A 21 0.61 -14.58 5.92
CA GLN A 21 0.07 -15.94 6.00
C GLN A 21 1.01 -16.96 5.37
N THR A 22 1.63 -16.65 4.22
CA THR A 22 2.62 -17.54 3.60
C THR A 22 3.82 -17.80 4.51
N TRP A 23 4.29 -16.79 5.24
CA TRP A 23 5.34 -16.97 6.23
C TRP A 23 4.86 -17.77 7.43
N GLN A 24 3.66 -17.51 7.91
CA GLN A 24 3.08 -18.23 9.04
C GLN A 24 2.96 -19.73 8.76
N GLU A 25 2.54 -20.11 7.54
CA GLU A 25 2.49 -21.52 7.09
C GLU A 25 3.88 -22.16 7.08
N ILE A 26 4.93 -21.44 6.63
CA ILE A 26 6.31 -21.92 6.68
C ILE A 26 6.76 -22.14 8.14
N TYR A 27 6.58 -21.15 9.01
CA TYR A 27 6.96 -21.29 10.42
C TYR A 27 6.26 -22.47 11.11
N GLN A 28 4.96 -22.63 10.86
CA GLN A 28 4.17 -23.74 11.40
C GLN A 28 4.69 -25.11 10.91
N ALA A 29 5.10 -25.22 9.65
CA ALA A 29 5.66 -26.47 9.10
C ALA A 29 6.96 -26.88 9.79
N TYR A 30 7.69 -25.93 10.39
CA TYR A 30 8.90 -26.18 11.18
C TYR A 30 8.64 -26.20 12.70
N GLY A 31 7.38 -26.15 13.14
CA GLY A 31 7.01 -26.12 14.57
C GLY A 31 7.39 -24.81 15.28
N CYS A 32 7.60 -23.73 14.52
CA CYS A 32 7.96 -22.40 14.99
C CYS A 32 6.78 -21.43 14.91
N ALA A 33 6.91 -20.25 15.53
CA ALA A 33 5.92 -19.18 15.47
C ALA A 33 6.53 -17.88 14.98
N LEU A 34 5.77 -17.16 14.15
CA LEU A 34 6.08 -15.80 13.71
C LEU A 34 4.95 -14.86 14.19
N PRO A 35 5.18 -14.04 15.23
CA PRO A 35 4.19 -13.04 15.65
C PRO A 35 3.97 -11.97 14.57
N LEU A 36 2.72 -11.56 14.37
CA LEU A 36 2.38 -10.52 13.39
C LEU A 36 3.12 -9.21 13.67
N SER A 37 3.24 -8.80 14.93
CA SER A 37 3.96 -7.60 15.33
C SER A 37 5.45 -7.64 14.98
N THR A 38 6.07 -8.83 15.01
CA THR A 38 7.45 -9.03 14.57
C THR A 38 7.54 -8.94 13.04
N TYR A 39 6.63 -9.61 12.33
CA TYR A 39 6.60 -9.56 10.87
C TYR A 39 6.35 -8.15 10.34
N ALA A 40 5.43 -7.39 10.94
CA ALA A 40 5.10 -6.03 10.51
C ALA A 40 6.33 -5.11 10.42
N THR A 41 7.38 -5.37 11.20
CA THR A 41 8.63 -4.58 11.11
C THR A 41 9.36 -4.71 9.77
N CYS A 42 9.07 -5.75 8.94
CA CYS A 42 9.59 -5.86 7.57
C CYS A 42 9.10 -4.71 6.68
N ILE A 43 7.86 -4.23 6.91
CA ILE A 43 7.18 -3.29 6.05
C ILE A 43 7.64 -1.86 6.34
N GLY A 44 7.99 -1.57 7.59
CA GLY A 44 8.33 -0.23 8.05
C GLY A 44 9.73 0.26 7.65
N SER A 45 10.69 -0.65 7.38
CA SER A 45 12.07 -0.29 7.04
C SER A 45 12.76 -1.42 6.29
N PRO A 46 13.20 -1.22 5.05
CA PRO A 46 13.93 -2.23 4.29
C PRO A 46 15.15 -2.75 5.09
N GLY A 47 15.24 -4.07 5.27
CA GLY A 47 16.36 -4.73 5.95
C GLY A 47 16.30 -4.74 7.48
N SER A 48 15.22 -4.24 8.11
CA SER A 48 15.07 -4.24 9.58
C SER A 48 14.78 -5.62 10.16
N PHE A 49 14.16 -6.51 9.40
CA PHE A 49 13.83 -7.88 9.81
C PHE A 49 13.92 -8.84 8.62
N ASP A 50 14.62 -9.97 8.80
CA ASP A 50 14.70 -11.05 7.83
C ASP A 50 13.97 -12.28 8.39
N PRO A 51 12.77 -12.63 7.84
CA PRO A 51 12.02 -13.81 8.29
C PRO A 51 12.77 -15.12 8.10
N HIS A 52 13.63 -15.27 7.08
CA HIS A 52 14.47 -16.46 6.92
C HIS A 52 15.48 -16.58 8.07
N ALA A 53 16.25 -15.50 8.31
CA ALA A 53 17.26 -15.50 9.38
C ALA A 53 16.64 -15.73 10.76
N TYR A 54 15.45 -15.17 11.01
CA TYR A 54 14.75 -15.38 12.27
C TYR A 54 14.28 -16.83 12.45
N LEU A 55 13.78 -17.47 11.40
CA LEU A 55 13.43 -18.90 11.44
C LEU A 55 14.66 -19.78 11.64
N GLU A 56 15.74 -19.54 10.89
CA GLU A 56 17.01 -20.24 11.01
C GLU A 56 17.59 -20.16 12.44
N ALA A 57 17.48 -18.97 13.05
CA ALA A 57 17.91 -18.78 14.45
C ALA A 57 17.09 -19.61 15.45
N GLN A 58 15.76 -19.72 15.26
CA GLN A 58 14.91 -20.56 16.09
C GLN A 58 15.24 -22.06 15.94
N LEU A 59 15.64 -22.49 14.74
CA LEU A 59 15.93 -23.88 14.42
C LEU A 59 17.39 -24.28 14.71
N GLY A 60 18.30 -23.33 14.88
CA GLY A 60 19.73 -23.56 15.03
C GLY A 60 20.40 -24.14 13.78
N ARG A 61 19.82 -23.99 12.59
CA ARG A 61 20.34 -24.49 11.31
C ARG A 61 19.93 -23.63 10.14
N LEU A 62 20.70 -23.66 9.06
CA LEU A 62 20.35 -23.03 7.79
C LEU A 62 19.26 -23.82 7.06
N LEU A 63 18.48 -23.12 6.27
CA LEU A 63 17.39 -23.66 5.46
C LEU A 63 17.68 -23.43 3.97
N ASP A 64 17.02 -24.22 3.11
CA ASP A 64 16.95 -23.94 1.68
C ASP A 64 16.00 -22.75 1.46
N ARG A 65 16.59 -21.55 1.40
CA ARG A 65 15.85 -20.29 1.23
C ARG A 65 15.16 -20.22 -0.13
N GLU A 66 15.73 -20.89 -1.15
CA GLU A 66 15.14 -20.89 -2.49
C GLU A 66 13.87 -21.76 -2.54
N GLU A 67 13.89 -22.94 -1.92
CA GLU A 67 12.70 -23.79 -1.78
C GLU A 67 11.58 -23.03 -1.05
N ILE A 68 11.92 -22.38 0.08
CA ILE A 68 10.96 -21.57 0.84
C ILE A 68 10.40 -20.43 -0.01
N ARG A 69 11.25 -19.73 -0.76
CA ARG A 69 10.84 -18.63 -1.64
C ARG A 69 9.84 -19.09 -2.68
N LEU A 70 10.12 -20.20 -3.38
CA LEU A 70 9.25 -20.75 -4.43
C LEU A 70 7.90 -21.20 -3.85
N ARG A 71 7.91 -21.92 -2.73
CA ARG A 71 6.69 -22.36 -2.04
C ARG A 71 5.83 -21.19 -1.60
N ARG A 72 6.45 -20.16 -1.01
CA ARG A 72 5.74 -18.95 -0.61
C ARG A 72 5.18 -18.17 -1.79
N GLN A 73 5.95 -18.04 -2.88
CA GLN A 73 5.50 -17.34 -4.08
C GLN A 73 4.25 -18.01 -4.67
N GLN A 74 4.25 -19.33 -4.81
CA GLN A 74 3.08 -20.05 -5.28
C GLN A 74 1.88 -19.81 -4.37
N ARG A 75 2.07 -19.97 -3.05
CA ARG A 75 1.00 -19.79 -2.07
C ARG A 75 0.45 -18.37 -2.02
N TYR A 76 1.32 -17.38 -2.19
CA TYR A 76 0.96 -15.97 -2.25
C TYR A 76 0.05 -15.67 -3.44
N LEU A 77 0.38 -16.18 -4.62
CA LEU A 77 -0.45 -16.04 -5.82
C LEU A 77 -1.85 -16.65 -5.60
N GLU A 78 -1.93 -17.85 -5.02
CA GLU A 78 -3.21 -18.49 -4.68
C GLU A 78 -4.06 -17.62 -3.73
N LEU A 79 -3.44 -17.04 -2.69
CA LEU A 79 -4.14 -16.22 -1.72
C LEU A 79 -4.55 -14.84 -2.25
N THR A 80 -3.85 -14.32 -3.25
CA THR A 80 -4.14 -13.01 -3.83
C THR A 80 -5.10 -13.09 -5.03
N GLU A 81 -5.20 -14.23 -5.70
CA GLU A 81 -6.09 -14.42 -6.85
C GLU A 81 -7.58 -14.24 -6.50
N GLU A 82 -7.99 -14.62 -5.28
CA GLU A 82 -9.37 -14.52 -4.80
C GLU A 82 -9.69 -13.18 -4.12
N GLN A 83 -8.73 -12.26 -4.07
CA GLN A 83 -8.92 -10.97 -3.40
C GLN A 83 -9.91 -10.07 -4.16
N SER A 84 -10.50 -9.17 -3.43
CA SER A 84 -11.33 -8.08 -3.95
C SER A 84 -10.84 -6.74 -3.40
N PRO A 85 -11.21 -5.62 -4.02
CA PRO A 85 -10.86 -4.32 -3.48
C PRO A 85 -11.29 -4.14 -2.03
N LEU A 86 -10.44 -3.52 -1.23
CA LEU A 86 -10.72 -3.25 0.18
C LEU A 86 -11.96 -2.34 0.34
N PRO A 87 -12.66 -2.44 1.48
CA PRO A 87 -13.90 -1.68 1.72
C PRO A 87 -13.74 -0.17 1.52
N GLY A 88 -14.65 0.43 0.76
CA GLY A 88 -14.66 1.87 0.46
C GLY A 88 -13.84 2.28 -0.75
N VAL A 89 -12.95 1.43 -1.29
CA VAL A 89 -12.11 1.78 -2.46
C VAL A 89 -12.96 2.12 -3.69
N GLN A 90 -13.92 1.27 -4.04
CA GLN A 90 -14.81 1.49 -5.18
C GLN A 90 -15.68 2.74 -5.01
N ASP A 91 -16.14 2.99 -3.78
CA ASP A 91 -16.95 4.17 -3.45
C ASP A 91 -16.12 5.46 -3.62
N TYR A 92 -14.86 5.45 -3.15
CA TYR A 92 -13.94 6.59 -3.32
C TYR A 92 -13.63 6.88 -4.79
N ILE A 93 -13.35 5.84 -5.58
CA ILE A 93 -13.09 5.97 -7.02
C ILE A 93 -14.33 6.52 -7.73
N THR A 94 -15.50 5.94 -7.48
CA THR A 94 -16.77 6.36 -8.09
C THR A 94 -17.11 7.80 -7.74
N GLU A 95 -17.01 8.15 -6.47
CA GLU A 95 -17.33 9.51 -5.99
C GLU A 95 -16.30 10.52 -6.50
N ALA A 96 -15.02 10.19 -6.56
CA ALA A 96 -13.99 11.04 -7.13
C ALA A 96 -14.25 11.37 -8.60
N LYS A 97 -14.63 10.38 -9.41
CA LYS A 97 -15.02 10.60 -10.82
C LYS A 97 -16.27 11.47 -10.92
N ARG A 98 -17.27 11.23 -10.06
CA ARG A 98 -18.50 12.07 -10.01
C ARG A 98 -18.18 13.54 -9.69
N LEU A 99 -17.19 13.78 -8.83
CA LEU A 99 -16.73 15.11 -8.44
C LEU A 99 -15.75 15.75 -9.45
N GLY A 100 -15.38 15.03 -10.53
CA GLY A 100 -14.43 15.51 -11.53
C GLY A 100 -12.98 15.57 -11.04
N LEU A 101 -12.63 14.78 -10.01
CA LEU A 101 -11.25 14.68 -9.54
C LEU A 101 -10.43 13.79 -10.48
N LYS A 102 -9.17 14.15 -10.68
CA LYS A 102 -8.18 13.31 -11.36
C LYS A 102 -7.76 12.17 -10.42
N LEU A 103 -7.63 10.96 -10.97
CA LEU A 103 -7.22 9.79 -10.21
C LEU A 103 -5.84 9.30 -10.64
N GLY A 104 -4.92 9.25 -9.68
CA GLY A 104 -3.59 8.69 -9.85
C GLY A 104 -3.37 7.45 -8.98
N LEU A 105 -2.38 6.65 -9.37
CA LEU A 105 -1.89 5.53 -8.58
C LEU A 105 -0.37 5.57 -8.55
N ALA A 106 0.22 5.38 -7.37
CA ALA A 106 1.66 5.32 -7.12
C ALA A 106 1.99 4.05 -6.32
N SER A 107 2.62 3.05 -6.94
CA SER A 107 2.96 1.77 -6.29
C SER A 107 4.44 1.44 -6.41
N SER A 108 5.01 0.85 -5.35
CA SER A 108 6.36 0.26 -5.35
C SER A 108 6.42 -1.13 -5.98
N SER A 109 5.29 -1.66 -6.44
CA SER A 109 5.19 -2.95 -7.13
C SER A 109 5.39 -2.83 -8.64
N PRO A 110 5.72 -3.93 -9.34
CA PRO A 110 5.82 -3.97 -10.78
C PRO A 110 4.49 -3.60 -11.46
N ARG A 111 4.59 -2.97 -12.64
CA ARG A 111 3.43 -2.48 -13.38
C ARG A 111 2.44 -3.58 -13.76
N ASP A 112 2.95 -4.72 -14.22
CA ASP A 112 2.09 -5.84 -14.63
C ASP A 112 1.25 -6.34 -13.44
N TRP A 113 1.85 -6.47 -12.25
CA TRP A 113 1.14 -6.83 -11.03
C TRP A 113 -0.03 -5.88 -10.74
N VAL A 114 0.22 -4.59 -10.77
CA VAL A 114 -0.78 -3.56 -10.48
C VAL A 114 -1.89 -3.54 -11.52
N VAL A 115 -1.52 -3.55 -12.81
CA VAL A 115 -2.47 -3.43 -13.93
C VAL A 115 -3.36 -4.66 -14.05
N ASP A 116 -2.81 -5.87 -13.84
CA ASP A 116 -3.57 -7.11 -13.91
C ASP A 116 -4.66 -7.15 -12.83
N HIS A 117 -4.33 -6.83 -11.58
CA HIS A 117 -5.32 -6.76 -10.49
C HIS A 117 -6.35 -5.65 -10.71
N LEU A 118 -5.93 -4.45 -11.11
CA LEU A 118 -6.87 -3.38 -11.43
C LEU A 118 -7.83 -3.76 -12.55
N SER A 119 -7.35 -4.51 -13.55
CA SER A 119 -8.17 -4.99 -14.67
C SER A 119 -9.15 -6.08 -14.20
N GLN A 120 -8.70 -7.01 -13.36
CA GLN A 120 -9.56 -8.01 -12.72
C GLN A 120 -10.69 -7.35 -11.91
N PHE A 121 -10.38 -6.28 -11.19
CA PHE A 121 -11.35 -5.51 -10.40
C PHE A 121 -12.19 -4.53 -11.24
N ARG A 122 -11.92 -4.39 -12.55
CA ARG A 122 -12.54 -3.38 -13.44
C ARG A 122 -12.33 -1.95 -12.94
N LEU A 123 -11.17 -1.68 -12.37
CA LEU A 123 -10.81 -0.35 -11.84
C LEU A 123 -9.79 0.38 -12.71
N ARG A 124 -9.12 -0.33 -13.65
CA ARG A 124 -8.02 0.22 -14.46
C ARG A 124 -8.39 1.50 -15.20
N GLU A 125 -9.57 1.51 -15.82
CA GLU A 125 -10.07 2.61 -16.65
C GLU A 125 -10.41 3.89 -15.87
N HIS A 126 -10.52 3.80 -14.56
CA HIS A 126 -10.81 4.98 -13.72
C HIS A 126 -9.57 5.82 -13.43
N PHE A 127 -8.37 5.25 -13.55
CA PHE A 127 -7.12 5.94 -13.25
C PHE A 127 -6.59 6.68 -14.47
N ASP A 128 -6.41 8.00 -14.31
CA ASP A 128 -5.87 8.91 -15.33
C ASP A 128 -4.33 8.74 -15.44
N SER A 129 -3.65 8.32 -14.36
CA SER A 129 -2.23 7.99 -14.35
C SER A 129 -1.93 6.85 -13.37
N ILE A 130 -1.07 5.90 -13.80
CA ILE A 130 -0.54 4.82 -12.95
C ILE A 130 0.98 4.87 -13.06
N LYS A 131 1.67 4.97 -11.92
CA LYS A 131 3.13 4.93 -11.81
C LYS A 131 3.56 3.81 -10.87
N CYS A 132 4.44 2.95 -11.37
CA CYS A 132 4.89 1.74 -10.72
C CYS A 132 6.42 1.71 -10.60
N ALA A 133 6.96 0.72 -9.91
CA ALA A 133 8.40 0.58 -9.68
C ALA A 133 9.23 0.66 -10.98
N ASP A 134 8.72 0.12 -12.08
CA ASP A 134 9.41 0.08 -13.39
C ASP A 134 9.62 1.46 -14.02
N GLU A 135 8.92 2.48 -13.53
CA GLU A 135 8.95 3.84 -14.09
C GLU A 135 9.75 4.82 -13.21
N ALA A 136 10.24 4.36 -12.05
CA ALA A 136 10.99 5.17 -11.10
C ALA A 136 12.41 4.63 -10.90
N ILE A 137 13.36 5.52 -10.63
CA ILE A 137 14.74 5.12 -10.24
C ILE A 137 14.72 4.62 -8.79
N ARG A 138 13.89 5.23 -7.95
CA ARG A 138 13.74 4.90 -6.53
C ARG A 138 12.28 4.80 -6.15
N THR A 139 11.93 3.70 -5.47
CA THR A 139 10.60 3.49 -4.94
C THR A 139 10.45 4.13 -3.55
N LYS A 140 9.23 4.07 -2.97
CA LYS A 140 8.96 4.56 -1.62
C LYS A 140 9.97 3.97 -0.61
N PRO A 141 10.50 4.77 0.31
CA PRO A 141 10.06 6.08 0.77
C PRO A 141 10.60 7.30 0.00
N ASP A 142 11.18 7.11 -1.20
CA ASP A 142 11.51 8.23 -2.08
C ASP A 142 10.22 8.84 -2.67
N PRO A 143 10.11 10.17 -2.83
CA PRO A 143 8.90 10.81 -3.35
C PRO A 143 8.69 10.63 -4.85
N GLU A 144 9.63 10.05 -5.59
CA GLU A 144 9.67 10.03 -7.04
C GLU A 144 8.37 9.52 -7.68
N LEU A 145 7.82 8.40 -7.19
CA LEU A 145 6.57 7.85 -7.71
C LEU A 145 5.40 8.84 -7.60
N TYR A 146 5.29 9.53 -6.47
CA TYR A 146 4.25 10.56 -6.28
C TYR A 146 4.47 11.78 -7.17
N GLN A 147 5.71 12.20 -7.36
CA GLN A 147 6.06 13.31 -8.25
C GLN A 147 5.71 12.97 -9.70
N LEU A 148 6.05 11.76 -10.16
CA LEU A 148 5.69 11.28 -11.50
C LEU A 148 4.17 11.24 -11.73
N VAL A 149 3.37 10.90 -10.71
CA VAL A 149 1.91 10.95 -10.79
C VAL A 149 1.42 12.39 -10.87
N LEU A 150 1.91 13.29 -10.01
CA LEU A 150 1.55 14.71 -10.03
C LEU A 150 1.83 15.35 -11.39
N ASP A 151 3.01 15.09 -11.95
CA ASP A 151 3.42 15.60 -13.27
C ASP A 151 2.49 15.08 -14.37
N ALA A 152 2.20 13.78 -14.37
CA ALA A 152 1.30 13.16 -15.36
C ALA A 152 -0.15 13.66 -15.26
N LEU A 153 -0.59 14.05 -14.07
CA LEU A 153 -1.92 14.61 -13.83
C LEU A 153 -1.97 16.13 -14.01
N ASP A 154 -0.83 16.80 -14.23
CA ASP A 154 -0.72 18.26 -14.24
C ASP A 154 -1.34 18.85 -12.96
N LEU A 155 -0.85 18.39 -11.79
CA LEU A 155 -1.28 18.83 -10.47
C LEU A 155 -0.10 19.28 -9.63
N ARG A 156 -0.31 20.32 -8.82
CA ARG A 156 0.60 20.65 -7.74
C ARG A 156 0.30 19.76 -6.52
N ALA A 157 1.29 19.57 -5.67
CA ALA A 157 1.17 18.75 -4.46
C ALA A 157 0.02 19.21 -3.53
N ASP A 158 -0.19 20.53 -3.40
CA ASP A 158 -1.28 21.12 -2.60
C ASP A 158 -2.69 20.93 -3.17
N GLN A 159 -2.79 20.38 -4.38
CA GLN A 159 -4.04 20.08 -5.07
C GLN A 159 -4.45 18.62 -4.98
N ALA A 160 -3.56 17.75 -4.45
CA ALA A 160 -3.79 16.30 -4.36
C ALA A 160 -3.86 15.82 -2.91
N ILE A 161 -4.51 14.67 -2.72
CA ILE A 161 -4.48 13.87 -1.49
C ILE A 161 -3.90 12.50 -1.85
N ALA A 162 -2.93 12.04 -1.07
CA ALA A 162 -2.43 10.67 -1.12
C ALA A 162 -3.19 9.80 -0.10
N LEU A 163 -3.56 8.61 -0.52
CA LEU A 163 -4.14 7.57 0.32
C LEU A 163 -3.10 6.46 0.46
N GLU A 164 -2.73 6.09 1.68
CA GLU A 164 -1.59 5.21 1.98
C GLU A 164 -1.87 4.30 3.17
N ASP A 165 -1.26 3.11 3.19
CA ASP A 165 -1.39 2.16 4.28
C ASP A 165 -0.12 2.02 5.14
N SER A 166 1.05 2.40 4.61
CA SER A 166 2.37 2.05 5.13
C SER A 166 3.23 3.25 5.54
N PRO A 167 4.18 3.09 6.51
CA PRO A 167 5.10 4.16 6.90
C PRO A 167 5.95 4.69 5.74
N ASN A 168 6.44 3.80 4.87
CA ASN A 168 7.24 4.20 3.71
C ASN A 168 6.43 5.00 2.69
N GLY A 169 5.19 4.60 2.47
CA GLY A 169 4.30 5.31 1.58
C GLY A 169 3.89 6.67 2.12
N VAL A 170 3.52 6.75 3.41
CA VAL A 170 3.26 8.03 4.09
C VAL A 170 4.47 8.95 3.98
N LEU A 171 5.68 8.45 4.26
CA LEU A 171 6.90 9.25 4.17
C LEU A 171 7.15 9.75 2.74
N ALA A 172 6.92 8.92 1.71
CA ALA A 172 7.06 9.32 0.31
C ALA A 172 6.08 10.43 -0.06
N ALA A 173 4.79 10.29 0.31
CA ALA A 173 3.77 11.32 0.08
C ALA A 173 4.12 12.64 0.77
N LYS A 174 4.59 12.58 2.03
CA LYS A 174 5.02 13.77 2.79
C LYS A 174 6.24 14.44 2.18
N ARG A 175 7.22 13.68 1.70
CA ARG A 175 8.38 14.21 0.97
C ARG A 175 7.99 14.84 -0.37
N ALA A 176 6.96 14.34 -1.03
CA ALA A 176 6.34 14.95 -2.19
C ALA A 176 5.47 16.18 -1.84
N ARG A 177 5.32 16.51 -0.54
CA ARG A 177 4.50 17.63 -0.01
C ARG A 177 3.00 17.47 -0.27
N ILE A 178 2.53 16.24 -0.43
CA ILE A 178 1.11 15.92 -0.61
C ILE A 178 0.46 15.74 0.76
N PHE A 179 -0.80 16.19 0.91
CA PHE A 179 -1.62 15.85 2.07
C PHE A 179 -1.86 14.34 2.09
N CYS A 180 -1.44 13.68 3.15
CA CYS A 180 -1.46 12.22 3.25
C CYS A 180 -2.52 11.74 4.25
N VAL A 181 -3.40 10.88 3.78
CA VAL A 181 -4.37 10.15 4.61
C VAL A 181 -3.87 8.71 4.76
N ALA A 182 -3.56 8.31 5.98
CA ALA A 182 -3.21 6.93 6.29
C ALA A 182 -4.47 6.09 6.49
N VAL A 183 -4.48 4.90 5.90
CA VAL A 183 -5.55 3.89 5.98
C VAL A 183 -4.91 2.53 6.26
N PRO A 184 -4.47 2.26 7.50
CA PRO A 184 -3.73 1.05 7.82
C PRO A 184 -4.60 -0.20 7.70
N ASN A 185 -4.01 -1.28 7.21
CA ASN A 185 -4.61 -2.60 7.15
C ASN A 185 -4.31 -3.45 8.41
N ALA A 186 -4.67 -4.74 8.39
CA ALA A 186 -4.48 -5.65 9.52
C ALA A 186 -3.02 -5.79 9.97
N VAL A 187 -2.07 -5.63 9.06
CA VAL A 187 -0.62 -5.74 9.34
C VAL A 187 -0.04 -4.37 9.71
N THR A 188 -0.28 -3.35 8.87
CA THR A 188 0.37 -2.04 9.00
C THR A 188 -0.16 -1.21 10.17
N ARG A 189 -1.34 -1.50 10.71
CA ARG A 189 -1.85 -0.86 11.95
C ARG A 189 -0.97 -1.06 13.19
N HIS A 190 -0.01 -1.97 13.14
CA HIS A 190 0.98 -2.19 14.20
C HIS A 190 2.22 -1.30 14.05
N LEU A 191 2.27 -0.48 13.00
CA LEU A 191 3.36 0.43 12.70
C LEU A 191 2.97 1.89 12.97
N SER A 192 3.96 2.76 13.23
CA SER A 192 3.70 4.19 13.36
C SER A 192 3.42 4.82 12.00
N LEU A 193 2.29 5.54 11.92
CA LEU A 193 1.86 6.34 10.77
C LEU A 193 1.73 7.82 11.15
N ASP A 194 2.41 8.25 12.22
CA ASP A 194 2.28 9.58 12.86
C ASP A 194 2.64 10.76 11.93
N GLN A 195 3.31 10.49 10.80
CA GLN A 195 3.63 11.52 9.81
C GLN A 195 2.46 11.83 8.85
N ALA A 196 1.42 11.01 8.84
CA ALA A 196 0.21 11.28 8.05
C ALA A 196 -0.53 12.51 8.61
N ASP A 197 -1.17 13.27 7.74
CA ASP A 197 -1.97 14.43 8.13
C ASP A 197 -3.33 14.03 8.70
N PHE A 198 -3.80 12.84 8.32
CA PHE A 198 -5.07 12.26 8.77
C PHE A 198 -4.99 10.74 8.77
N CYS A 199 -5.76 10.08 9.63
CA CYS A 199 -5.81 8.62 9.69
C CYS A 199 -7.27 8.15 9.70
N LEU A 200 -7.58 7.15 8.85
CA LEU A 200 -8.85 6.44 8.80
C LEU A 200 -8.63 4.97 9.16
N VAL A 201 -9.58 4.32 9.78
CA VAL A 201 -9.55 2.87 10.01
C VAL A 201 -9.86 2.13 8.70
N SER A 202 -10.76 2.70 7.88
CA SER A 202 -11.14 2.19 6.56
C SER A 202 -11.64 3.35 5.69
N LEU A 203 -11.50 3.24 4.37
CA LEU A 203 -12.15 4.17 3.44
C LEU A 203 -13.68 4.10 3.51
N ALA A 204 -14.24 2.97 3.97
CA ALA A 204 -15.68 2.83 4.17
C ALA A 204 -16.22 3.66 5.35
N ASP A 205 -15.37 4.07 6.30
CA ASP A 205 -15.81 4.75 7.52
C ASP A 205 -16.11 6.24 7.32
N LEU A 206 -15.53 6.86 6.29
CA LEU A 206 -15.70 8.28 6.01
C LEU A 206 -15.93 8.51 4.52
N PRO A 207 -17.12 8.94 4.07
CA PRO A 207 -17.37 9.28 2.67
C PRO A 207 -16.39 10.33 2.13
N LEU A 208 -15.95 10.19 0.88
CA LEU A 208 -14.96 11.08 0.25
C LEU A 208 -15.34 12.57 0.36
N ALA A 209 -16.60 12.91 0.15
CA ALA A 209 -17.06 14.30 0.26
C ALA A 209 -16.81 14.89 1.66
N GLN A 210 -16.93 14.08 2.72
CA GLN A 210 -16.65 14.51 4.09
C GLN A 210 -15.15 14.65 4.34
N LEU A 211 -14.33 13.71 3.84
CA LEU A 211 -12.88 13.84 3.89
C LEU A 211 -12.40 15.13 3.21
N LEU A 212 -12.90 15.42 1.99
CA LEU A 212 -12.57 16.65 1.28
C LEU A 212 -12.94 17.91 2.04
N ALA A 213 -14.06 17.91 2.77
CA ALA A 213 -14.48 19.02 3.63
C ALA A 213 -13.53 19.22 4.82
N GLN A 214 -13.10 18.12 5.47
CA GLN A 214 -12.15 18.18 6.59
C GLN A 214 -10.77 18.69 6.15
N VAL A 215 -10.25 18.19 5.01
CA VAL A 215 -8.96 18.65 4.47
C VAL A 215 -8.97 20.15 4.15
N ARG A 216 -10.08 20.66 3.61
CA ARG A 216 -10.24 22.13 3.33
C ARG A 216 -10.27 22.96 4.61
N SER A 217 -10.82 22.44 5.70
CA SER A 217 -10.86 23.16 6.96
C SER A 217 -9.50 23.22 7.65
N ASN A 218 -8.71 22.15 7.55
CA ASN A 218 -7.37 22.06 8.14
C ASN A 218 -6.31 22.84 7.36
N GLY A 219 -6.52 23.13 6.08
CA GLY A 219 -5.59 23.90 5.23
C GLY A 219 -5.75 25.43 5.32
N LYS A 220 -6.59 25.94 6.23
CA LYS A 220 -6.82 27.37 6.44
C LYS A 220 -6.18 27.92 7.73
N GLY A 221 -5.31 27.14 8.40
CA GLY A 221 -4.57 27.54 9.59
C GLY A 221 -3.15 28.03 9.28
#